data_3b08946e4c6f2a413c417ecac7d4818f
#
_entry.id   3b08946e4c6f2a413c417ecac7d4818f
#
_cell.length_a   1.000
_cell.length_b   1.000
_cell.length_c   1.000
_cell.angle_alpha   90.00
_cell.angle_beta   90.00
_cell.angle_gamma   90.00
#
_symmetry.space_group_name_H-M   'P 1'
#
loop_
_entity.id
_entity.type
_entity.pdbx_description
1 polymer ?
#
loop_
_entity_poly.entity_id
_entity_poly.type
_entity_poly.pdbx_seq_one_letter_code
_entity_poly.pdbx_strand_id
1 'polypeptide(L)'
;AINGESIEGKSSSEIAKLIKESPDKKASLTILRNEETFVVEVSIKTLASPVVDYTVLEGNNKKVGYLAISSFSDTLTSQVESALNELEQAGIESLILDLRNNGGGLLTAAKDTASLFLEKGKAIYGLEGNDKTGKTKFYYDETSTSKNYPIVVLVNGGTASASEILTAALKDSYGATTVGTTTYGKGKVQQTKKLSDGSLVKYTTSRWLT
;
A
#
# COMPACT_ATOMS: atom_id res chain seq x y z
N ALA A 1 33.17 -6.75 8.13
CA ALA A 1 33.02 -8.12 7.62
C ALA A 1 31.63 -8.65 7.95
N ILE A 2 31.18 -9.70 7.27
CA ILE A 2 29.93 -10.43 7.54
C ILE A 2 30.28 -11.90 7.74
N ASN A 3 29.90 -12.46 8.87
CA ASN A 3 30.24 -13.85 9.28
C ASN A 3 31.75 -14.17 9.15
N GLY A 4 32.60 -13.18 9.43
CA GLY A 4 34.06 -13.29 9.29
C GLY A 4 34.60 -13.05 7.87
N GLU A 5 33.74 -12.96 6.83
CA GLU A 5 34.15 -12.68 5.45
C GLU A 5 34.28 -11.19 5.18
N SER A 6 35.36 -10.75 4.55
CA SER A 6 35.56 -9.36 4.15
C SER A 6 34.54 -8.94 3.08
N ILE A 7 33.99 -7.74 3.21
CA ILE A 7 33.09 -7.11 2.24
C ILE A 7 33.78 -6.06 1.39
N GLU A 8 35.09 -5.90 1.52
CA GLU A 8 35.86 -4.95 0.76
C GLU A 8 35.78 -5.27 -0.76
N GLY A 9 35.46 -4.28 -1.56
CA GLY A 9 35.26 -4.42 -3.00
C GLY A 9 33.96 -5.08 -3.43
N LYS A 10 33.10 -5.56 -2.51
CA LYS A 10 31.81 -6.15 -2.85
C LYS A 10 30.74 -5.09 -3.13
N SER A 11 29.91 -5.33 -4.11
CA SER A 11 28.73 -4.51 -4.39
C SER A 11 27.64 -4.66 -3.29
N SER A 12 26.74 -3.69 -3.20
CA SER A 12 25.59 -3.75 -2.28
C SER A 12 24.73 -5.02 -2.46
N SER A 13 24.61 -5.50 -3.71
CA SER A 13 23.86 -6.73 -4.02
C SER A 13 24.56 -7.98 -3.49
N GLU A 14 25.88 -8.07 -3.60
CA GLU A 14 26.67 -9.18 -3.06
C GLU A 14 26.64 -9.17 -1.52
N ILE A 15 26.72 -7.98 -0.90
CA ILE A 15 26.59 -7.82 0.55
C ILE A 15 25.20 -8.27 1.03
N ALA A 16 24.14 -7.82 0.35
CA ALA A 16 22.77 -8.23 0.67
C ALA A 16 22.57 -9.75 0.53
N LYS A 17 23.19 -10.38 -0.48
CA LYS A 17 23.17 -11.82 -0.67
C LYS A 17 23.84 -12.55 0.49
N LEU A 18 25.05 -12.14 0.91
CA LEU A 18 25.78 -12.70 2.03
C LEU A 18 24.96 -12.66 3.34
N ILE A 19 24.30 -11.52 3.59
CA ILE A 19 23.41 -11.40 4.75
C ILE A 19 22.24 -12.39 4.61
N LYS A 20 21.54 -12.39 3.47
CA LYS A 20 20.35 -13.22 3.24
C LYS A 20 20.62 -14.73 3.33
N GLU A 21 21.81 -15.17 2.91
CA GLU A 21 22.25 -16.56 2.91
C GLU A 21 22.93 -16.98 4.23
N SER A 22 23.00 -16.11 5.22
CA SER A 22 23.59 -16.43 6.53
C SER A 22 22.85 -17.57 7.23
N PRO A 23 23.57 -18.51 7.86
CA PRO A 23 22.99 -19.65 8.57
C PRO A 23 22.03 -19.22 9.68
N ASP A 24 21.03 -20.04 9.96
CA ASP A 24 20.08 -19.87 11.05
C ASP A 24 19.35 -18.50 11.07
N LYS A 25 19.31 -17.82 9.91
CA LYS A 25 18.77 -16.45 9.80
C LYS A 25 19.43 -15.46 10.78
N LYS A 26 20.71 -15.65 11.04
CA LYS A 26 21.53 -14.74 11.85
C LYS A 26 22.78 -14.36 11.07
N ALA A 27 23.19 -13.12 11.17
CA ALA A 27 24.45 -12.64 10.61
C ALA A 27 25.27 -11.94 11.69
N SER A 28 26.57 -12.26 11.73
CA SER A 28 27.54 -11.59 12.57
C SER A 28 28.19 -10.47 11.75
N LEU A 29 27.97 -9.21 12.16
CA LEU A 29 28.48 -8.04 11.49
C LEU A 29 29.69 -7.51 12.28
N THR A 30 30.86 -7.48 11.65
CA THR A 30 32.02 -6.77 12.18
C THR A 30 31.99 -5.32 11.70
N ILE A 31 31.85 -4.39 12.60
CA ILE A 31 31.67 -2.96 12.35
C ILE A 31 32.90 -2.22 12.84
N LEU A 32 33.44 -1.31 12.02
CA LEU A 32 34.44 -0.34 12.42
C LEU A 32 33.75 1.02 12.61
N ARG A 33 33.86 1.59 13.81
CA ARG A 33 33.30 2.89 14.16
C ARG A 33 34.27 3.63 15.08
N ASN A 34 34.64 4.85 14.74
CA ASN A 34 35.60 5.67 15.54
C ASN A 34 36.89 4.92 15.90
N GLU A 35 37.49 4.22 14.89
CA GLU A 35 38.70 3.40 15.03
C GLU A 35 38.58 2.14 15.92
N GLU A 36 37.42 1.91 16.51
CA GLU A 36 37.11 0.71 17.27
C GLU A 36 36.34 -0.32 16.42
N THR A 37 36.76 -1.58 16.57
CA THR A 37 36.09 -2.72 15.91
C THR A 37 35.28 -3.50 16.91
N PHE A 38 34.00 -3.72 16.59
CA PHE A 38 33.11 -4.53 17.41
C PHE A 38 32.22 -5.42 16.54
N VAL A 39 31.70 -6.48 17.15
CA VAL A 39 30.84 -7.47 16.49
C VAL A 39 29.42 -7.34 16.99
N VAL A 40 28.45 -7.32 16.05
CA VAL A 40 27.02 -7.29 16.35
C VAL A 40 26.35 -8.47 15.68
N GLU A 41 25.63 -9.28 16.44
CA GLU A 41 24.74 -10.30 15.87
C GLU A 41 23.38 -9.69 15.52
N VAL A 42 22.95 -9.88 14.28
CA VAL A 42 21.65 -9.43 13.77
C VAL A 42 20.79 -10.61 13.34
N SER A 43 19.52 -10.60 13.71
CA SER A 43 18.55 -11.57 13.22
C SER A 43 17.99 -11.13 11.88
N ILE A 44 17.99 -12.02 10.91
CA ILE A 44 17.43 -11.77 9.57
C ILE A 44 15.94 -12.07 9.63
N LYS A 45 15.13 -11.04 9.48
CA LYS A 45 13.67 -11.13 9.42
C LYS A 45 13.17 -10.54 8.12
N THR A 46 12.11 -11.11 7.57
CA THR A 46 11.35 -10.43 6.53
C THR A 46 10.56 -9.32 7.21
N LEU A 47 10.87 -8.08 6.89
CA LEU A 47 10.13 -6.92 7.36
C LEU A 47 9.21 -6.46 6.22
N ALA A 48 7.93 -6.26 6.53
CA ALA A 48 7.06 -5.53 5.63
C ALA A 48 7.52 -4.07 5.59
N SER A 49 7.78 -3.54 4.39
CA SER A 49 8.05 -2.11 4.25
C SER A 49 6.82 -1.32 4.73
N PRO A 50 6.97 -0.35 5.64
CA PRO A 50 5.85 0.48 6.05
C PRO A 50 5.36 1.30 4.85
N VAL A 51 4.07 1.17 4.55
CA VAL A 51 3.38 1.93 3.49
C VAL A 51 2.25 2.78 4.03
N VAL A 52 2.04 2.73 5.34
CA VAL A 52 1.04 3.49 6.09
C VAL A 52 1.73 4.31 7.17
N ASP A 53 1.37 5.57 7.26
CA ASP A 53 1.73 6.46 8.36
C ASP A 53 0.43 7.04 8.94
N TYR A 54 0.33 7.16 10.28
CA TYR A 54 -0.90 7.61 10.91
C TYR A 54 -0.63 8.32 12.24
N THR A 55 -1.54 9.21 12.58
CA THR A 55 -1.53 9.94 13.85
C THR A 55 -2.93 10.41 14.22
N VAL A 56 -3.13 10.75 15.48
CA VAL A 56 -4.33 11.45 15.94
C VAL A 56 -4.07 12.94 15.94
N LEU A 57 -4.93 13.69 15.26
CA LEU A 57 -4.96 15.16 15.32
C LEU A 57 -6.01 15.59 16.31
N GLU A 58 -5.66 16.47 17.23
CA GLU A 58 -6.57 17.00 18.25
C GLU A 58 -6.84 18.49 17.99
N GLY A 59 -8.11 18.87 18.01
CA GLY A 59 -8.53 20.26 17.84
C GLY A 59 -10.01 20.44 18.10
N ASN A 60 -10.40 21.56 18.70
CA ASN A 60 -11.79 21.90 19.02
C ASN A 60 -12.53 20.80 19.79
N ASN A 61 -11.88 20.15 20.74
CA ASN A 61 -12.38 19.02 21.52
C ASN A 61 -12.78 17.79 20.67
N LYS A 62 -12.24 17.66 19.47
CA LYS A 62 -12.45 16.51 18.59
C LYS A 62 -11.14 15.83 18.26
N LYS A 63 -11.20 14.52 18.10
CA LYS A 63 -10.10 13.70 17.63
C LYS A 63 -10.33 13.29 16.19
N VAL A 64 -9.39 13.60 15.33
CA VAL A 64 -9.41 13.26 13.91
C VAL A 64 -8.25 12.32 13.62
N GLY A 65 -8.54 11.13 13.08
CA GLY A 65 -7.49 10.25 12.56
C GLY A 65 -6.91 10.84 11.29
N TYR A 66 -5.60 10.84 11.18
CA TYR A 66 -4.89 11.08 9.93
C TYR A 66 -4.18 9.79 9.53
N LEU A 67 -4.40 9.32 8.31
CA LEU A 67 -3.82 8.11 7.77
C LEU A 67 -3.32 8.38 6.35
N ALA A 68 -2.01 8.27 6.13
CA ALA A 68 -1.39 8.44 4.83
C ALA A 68 -0.96 7.09 4.26
N ILE A 69 -1.24 6.86 2.97
CA ILE A 69 -0.85 5.66 2.25
C ILE A 69 0.14 6.05 1.16
N SER A 70 1.35 5.48 1.19
CA SER A 70 2.41 5.78 0.21
C SER A 70 2.38 4.87 -1.02
N SER A 71 1.89 3.63 -0.90
CA SER A 71 1.84 2.66 -2.00
C SER A 71 0.85 1.54 -1.72
N PHE A 72 0.29 0.93 -2.77
CA PHE A 72 -0.61 -0.22 -2.70
C PHE A 72 0.19 -1.53 -2.87
N SER A 73 0.81 -1.98 -1.77
CA SER A 73 1.53 -3.25 -1.68
C SER A 73 0.62 -4.40 -1.21
N ASP A 74 1.14 -5.61 -1.20
CA ASP A 74 0.48 -6.81 -0.67
C ASP A 74 0.26 -6.76 0.86
N THR A 75 1.00 -5.90 1.57
CA THR A 75 0.89 -5.72 3.02
C THR A 75 0.04 -4.52 3.41
N LEU A 76 -0.47 -3.73 2.44
CA LEU A 76 -1.20 -2.49 2.72
C LEU A 76 -2.43 -2.72 3.60
N THR A 77 -3.30 -3.65 3.21
CA THR A 77 -4.58 -3.85 3.89
C THR A 77 -4.41 -4.15 5.38
N SER A 78 -3.46 -5.03 5.73
CA SER A 78 -3.17 -5.34 7.13
C SER A 78 -2.58 -4.15 7.90
N GLN A 79 -1.77 -3.32 7.25
CA GLN A 79 -1.24 -2.10 7.87
C GLN A 79 -2.33 -1.06 8.10
N VAL A 80 -3.24 -0.87 7.14
CA VAL A 80 -4.40 0.03 7.30
C VAL A 80 -5.32 -0.46 8.40
N GLU A 81 -5.64 -1.76 8.44
CA GLU A 81 -6.46 -2.36 9.49
C GLU A 81 -5.86 -2.13 10.89
N SER A 82 -4.55 -2.37 11.04
CA SER A 82 -3.85 -2.12 12.31
C SER A 82 -3.92 -0.64 12.70
N ALA A 83 -3.65 0.27 11.76
CA ALA A 83 -3.70 1.71 12.00
C ALA A 83 -5.11 2.19 12.37
N LEU A 84 -6.15 1.70 11.68
CA LEU A 84 -7.54 2.02 12.01
C LEU A 84 -7.92 1.55 13.41
N ASN A 85 -7.52 0.34 13.79
CA ASN A 85 -7.77 -0.19 15.13
C ASN A 85 -7.15 0.71 16.21
N GLU A 86 -5.91 1.17 16.03
CA GLU A 86 -5.26 2.08 16.99
C GLU A 86 -5.91 3.47 17.03
N LEU A 87 -6.23 4.04 15.87
CA LEU A 87 -6.93 5.32 15.76
C LEU A 87 -8.32 5.26 16.42
N GLU A 88 -9.07 4.18 16.18
CA GLU A 88 -10.41 3.97 16.78
C GLU A 88 -10.34 3.76 18.28
N GLN A 89 -9.34 3.02 18.79
CA GLN A 89 -9.08 2.89 20.21
C GLN A 89 -8.72 4.25 20.87
N ALA A 90 -8.05 5.13 20.13
CA ALA A 90 -7.78 6.49 20.59
C ALA A 90 -9.02 7.39 20.59
N GLY A 91 -10.14 6.93 20.04
CA GLY A 91 -11.44 7.61 20.05
C GLY A 91 -11.60 8.67 18.96
N ILE A 92 -11.11 8.41 17.74
CA ILE A 92 -11.35 9.33 16.61
C ILE A 92 -12.84 9.40 16.26
N GLU A 93 -13.28 10.59 15.85
CA GLU A 93 -14.66 10.86 15.41
C GLU A 93 -14.76 11.04 13.89
N SER A 94 -13.63 11.16 13.20
CA SER A 94 -13.52 11.30 11.74
C SER A 94 -12.13 10.91 11.26
N LEU A 95 -11.97 10.69 9.94
CA LEU A 95 -10.72 10.26 9.34
C LEU A 95 -10.34 11.17 8.16
N ILE A 96 -9.08 11.56 8.10
CA ILE A 96 -8.44 12.10 6.91
C ILE A 96 -7.58 10.98 6.31
N LEU A 97 -7.92 10.55 5.10
CA LEU A 97 -7.14 9.59 4.31
C LEU A 97 -6.33 10.34 3.26
N ASP A 98 -5.02 10.31 3.38
CA ASP A 98 -4.12 11.03 2.47
C ASP A 98 -3.55 10.10 1.39
N LEU A 99 -3.96 10.34 0.15
CA LEU A 99 -3.50 9.65 -1.06
C LEU A 99 -2.72 10.57 -2.01
N ARG A 100 -2.31 11.73 -1.55
CA ARG A 100 -1.51 12.66 -2.35
C ARG A 100 -0.17 12.03 -2.69
N ASN A 101 0.28 12.20 -3.94
CA ASN A 101 1.52 11.63 -4.50
C ASN A 101 1.60 10.10 -4.47
N ASN A 102 0.49 9.40 -4.25
CA ASN A 102 0.43 7.95 -4.29
C ASN A 102 0.08 7.47 -5.71
N GLY A 103 1.05 6.93 -6.43
CA GLY A 103 0.91 6.42 -7.81
C GLY A 103 0.11 5.11 -7.93
N GLY A 104 -0.43 4.57 -6.83
CA GLY A 104 -1.19 3.33 -6.80
C GLY A 104 -0.32 2.11 -6.49
N GLY A 105 -0.63 1.00 -7.12
CA GLY A 105 0.01 -0.31 -6.92
C GLY A 105 -0.92 -1.46 -7.27
N LEU A 106 -1.05 -2.43 -6.38
CA LEU A 106 -1.86 -3.62 -6.59
C LEU A 106 -3.36 -3.29 -6.54
N LEU A 107 -4.11 -3.76 -7.55
CA LEU A 107 -5.55 -3.62 -7.63
C LEU A 107 -6.27 -4.36 -6.50
N THR A 108 -5.77 -5.54 -6.13
CA THR A 108 -6.28 -6.33 -5.01
C THR A 108 -6.18 -5.56 -3.70
N ALA A 109 -5.05 -4.90 -3.45
CA ALA A 109 -4.87 -4.08 -2.26
C ALA A 109 -5.87 -2.90 -2.20
N ALA A 110 -6.21 -2.28 -3.35
CA ALA A 110 -7.25 -1.25 -3.38
C ALA A 110 -8.63 -1.81 -3.02
N LYS A 111 -8.99 -2.97 -3.59
CA LYS A 111 -10.24 -3.67 -3.27
C LYS A 111 -10.33 -3.99 -1.77
N ASP A 112 -9.32 -4.68 -1.27
CA ASP A 112 -9.32 -5.18 0.11
C ASP A 112 -9.26 -4.03 1.14
N THR A 113 -8.55 -2.94 0.81
CA THR A 113 -8.54 -1.73 1.65
C THR A 113 -9.90 -1.02 1.62
N ALA A 114 -10.56 -0.91 0.46
CA ALA A 114 -11.91 -0.33 0.37
C ALA A 114 -12.91 -1.12 1.23
N SER A 115 -12.80 -2.44 1.27
CA SER A 115 -13.65 -3.32 2.06
C SER A 115 -13.52 -3.12 3.58
N LEU A 116 -12.47 -2.45 4.07
CA LEU A 116 -12.37 -2.08 5.49
C LEU A 116 -13.35 -0.97 5.89
N PHE A 117 -13.90 -0.25 4.92
CA PHE A 117 -14.75 0.92 5.13
C PHE A 117 -16.19 0.71 4.71
N LEU A 118 -16.40 -0.04 3.63
CA LEU A 118 -17.70 -0.13 2.96
C LEU A 118 -18.65 -1.10 3.66
N GLU A 119 -19.93 -0.89 3.47
CA GLU A 119 -20.96 -1.86 3.82
C GLU A 119 -21.00 -2.99 2.78
N LYS A 120 -21.31 -4.19 3.24
CA LYS A 120 -21.47 -5.37 2.37
C LYS A 120 -22.44 -5.09 1.22
N GLY A 121 -22.02 -5.48 0.03
CA GLY A 121 -22.78 -5.30 -1.21
C GLY A 121 -22.58 -3.94 -1.90
N LYS A 122 -21.83 -3.02 -1.33
CA LYS A 122 -21.46 -1.76 -2.00
C LYS A 122 -20.44 -2.02 -3.11
N ALA A 123 -20.58 -1.31 -4.23
CA ALA A 123 -19.66 -1.40 -5.36
C ALA A 123 -18.30 -0.79 -5.01
N ILE A 124 -17.22 -1.45 -5.41
CA ILE A 124 -15.85 -0.96 -5.25
C ILE A 124 -15.33 -0.42 -6.58
N TYR A 125 -15.40 -1.22 -7.65
CA TYR A 125 -15.05 -0.80 -9.01
C TYR A 125 -15.63 -1.78 -10.04
N GLY A 126 -15.71 -1.34 -11.29
CA GLY A 126 -16.00 -2.19 -12.45
C GLY A 126 -14.76 -2.40 -13.32
N LEU A 127 -14.67 -3.53 -14.00
CA LEU A 127 -13.69 -3.78 -15.07
C LEU A 127 -14.41 -4.00 -16.38
N GLU A 128 -14.21 -3.09 -17.32
CA GLU A 128 -14.61 -3.25 -18.71
C GLU A 128 -13.48 -3.98 -19.46
N GLY A 129 -13.76 -5.20 -19.93
CA GLY A 129 -12.79 -6.00 -20.68
C GLY A 129 -12.43 -5.37 -22.02
N ASN A 130 -11.20 -5.63 -22.47
CA ASN A 130 -10.74 -5.19 -23.79
C ASN A 130 -11.14 -6.18 -24.90
N ASP A 131 -12.07 -7.08 -24.60
CA ASP A 131 -12.62 -8.04 -25.53
C ASP A 131 -13.80 -7.44 -26.32
N LYS A 132 -14.15 -8.11 -27.43
CA LYS A 132 -15.25 -7.67 -28.30
C LYS A 132 -16.63 -7.76 -27.65
N THR A 133 -16.73 -8.32 -26.42
CA THR A 133 -18.02 -8.49 -25.72
C THR A 133 -18.44 -7.23 -24.97
N GLY A 134 -17.50 -6.32 -24.65
CA GLY A 134 -17.75 -5.09 -23.91
C GLY A 134 -18.37 -5.32 -22.53
N LYS A 135 -18.29 -6.54 -22.01
CA LYS A 135 -18.88 -6.87 -20.71
C LYS A 135 -18.10 -6.22 -19.58
N THR A 136 -18.83 -5.52 -18.73
CA THR A 136 -18.30 -4.97 -17.48
C THR A 136 -18.54 -5.95 -16.34
N LYS A 137 -17.50 -6.26 -15.57
CA LYS A 137 -17.59 -7.03 -14.33
C LYS A 137 -17.42 -6.08 -13.16
N PHE A 138 -18.43 -5.97 -12.31
CA PHE A 138 -18.35 -5.21 -11.06
C PHE A 138 -17.84 -6.08 -9.91
N TYR A 139 -17.08 -5.45 -9.02
CA TYR A 139 -16.57 -6.01 -7.78
C TYR A 139 -17.20 -5.24 -6.62
N TYR A 140 -17.78 -6.00 -5.69
CA TYR A 140 -18.51 -5.48 -4.56
C TYR A 140 -17.78 -5.83 -3.27
N ASP A 141 -18.08 -5.12 -2.21
CA ASP A 141 -17.66 -5.54 -0.89
C ASP A 141 -18.44 -6.78 -0.45
N GLU A 142 -17.70 -7.78 0.03
CA GLU A 142 -18.24 -9.06 0.50
C GLU A 142 -18.07 -9.23 2.01
N THR A 143 -17.41 -8.26 2.67
CA THR A 143 -17.13 -8.29 4.11
C THR A 143 -18.32 -7.78 4.91
N SER A 144 -18.25 -7.89 6.22
CA SER A 144 -19.23 -7.32 7.15
C SER A 144 -18.63 -6.21 8.02
N THR A 145 -17.41 -5.78 7.69
CA THR A 145 -16.77 -4.64 8.36
C THR A 145 -17.19 -3.37 7.64
N SER A 146 -17.74 -2.40 8.37
CA SER A 146 -18.02 -1.07 7.84
C SER A 146 -17.65 -0.02 8.86
N LYS A 147 -17.37 1.18 8.38
CA LYS A 147 -17.15 2.35 9.24
C LYS A 147 -18.35 3.29 9.13
N ASN A 148 -18.55 4.12 10.15
CA ASN A 148 -19.70 5.02 10.21
C ASN A 148 -19.32 6.48 10.56
N TYR A 149 -18.04 6.80 10.58
CA TYR A 149 -17.55 8.17 10.81
C TYR A 149 -17.23 8.90 9.51
N PRO A 150 -17.31 10.25 9.50
CA PRO A 150 -16.97 11.03 8.30
C PRO A 150 -15.53 10.80 7.83
N ILE A 151 -15.35 10.66 6.51
CA ILE A 151 -14.05 10.50 5.88
C ILE A 151 -13.81 11.62 4.86
N VAL A 152 -12.63 12.22 4.94
CA VAL A 152 -12.10 13.12 3.91
C VAL A 152 -10.91 12.45 3.23
N VAL A 153 -10.95 12.38 1.90
CA VAL A 153 -9.84 11.81 1.10
C VAL A 153 -9.06 12.95 0.44
N LEU A 154 -7.77 13.07 0.77
CA LEU A 154 -6.88 14.05 0.16
C LEU A 154 -6.23 13.47 -1.09
N VAL A 155 -6.32 14.20 -2.20
CA VAL A 155 -5.82 13.77 -3.51
C VAL A 155 -5.09 14.90 -4.24
N ASN A 156 -4.20 14.57 -5.19
CA ASN A 156 -3.58 15.52 -6.10
C ASN A 156 -3.22 14.87 -7.45
N GLY A 157 -2.53 15.60 -8.32
CA GLY A 157 -2.09 15.11 -9.63
C GLY A 157 -1.13 13.90 -9.59
N GLY A 158 -0.52 13.59 -8.44
CA GLY A 158 0.27 12.38 -8.22
C GLY A 158 -0.55 11.17 -7.74
N THR A 159 -1.83 11.36 -7.42
CA THR A 159 -2.76 10.27 -7.06
C THR A 159 -3.17 9.52 -8.32
N ALA A 160 -2.85 8.22 -8.44
CA ALA A 160 -3.08 7.46 -9.67
C ALA A 160 -3.49 6.00 -9.44
N SER A 161 -4.20 5.41 -10.42
CA SER A 161 -4.46 3.95 -10.50
C SER A 161 -5.22 3.41 -9.27
N ALA A 162 -4.64 2.49 -8.49
CA ALA A 162 -5.25 1.90 -7.28
C ALA A 162 -5.71 2.97 -6.27
N SER A 163 -4.97 4.09 -6.15
CA SER A 163 -5.37 5.22 -5.30
C SER A 163 -6.63 5.90 -5.81
N GLU A 164 -6.78 6.00 -7.13
CA GLU A 164 -8.00 6.58 -7.73
C GLU A 164 -9.20 5.65 -7.54
N ILE A 165 -8.98 4.33 -7.60
CA ILE A 165 -10.01 3.32 -7.34
C ILE A 165 -10.50 3.40 -5.90
N LEU A 166 -9.57 3.44 -4.91
CA LEU A 166 -9.95 3.60 -3.51
C LEU A 166 -10.68 4.93 -3.27
N THR A 167 -10.17 6.03 -3.86
CA THR A 167 -10.82 7.35 -3.77
C THR A 167 -12.25 7.32 -4.30
N ALA A 168 -12.45 6.72 -5.47
CA ALA A 168 -13.77 6.62 -6.10
C ALA A 168 -14.72 5.73 -5.29
N ALA A 169 -14.27 4.57 -4.84
CA ALA A 169 -15.06 3.67 -3.99
C ALA A 169 -15.52 4.35 -2.70
N LEU A 170 -14.62 5.08 -2.03
CA LEU A 170 -14.96 5.82 -0.81
C LEU A 170 -15.89 7.00 -1.10
N LYS A 171 -15.67 7.73 -2.20
CA LYS A 171 -16.55 8.83 -2.59
C LYS A 171 -17.96 8.35 -2.95
N ASP A 172 -18.06 7.37 -3.84
CA ASP A 172 -19.33 7.00 -4.48
C ASP A 172 -20.12 5.98 -3.64
N SER A 173 -19.46 5.07 -2.94
CA SER A 173 -20.09 4.00 -2.17
C SER A 173 -20.14 4.21 -0.67
N TYR A 174 -19.19 4.98 -0.09
CA TYR A 174 -19.18 5.34 1.33
C TYR A 174 -19.78 6.72 1.59
N GLY A 175 -19.63 7.67 0.68
CA GLY A 175 -20.04 9.06 0.85
C GLY A 175 -18.91 9.95 1.40
N ALA A 176 -17.65 9.56 1.22
CA ALA A 176 -16.50 10.36 1.63
C ALA A 176 -16.38 11.65 0.81
N THR A 177 -15.90 12.72 1.45
CA THR A 177 -15.58 13.98 0.77
C THR A 177 -14.17 13.95 0.20
N THR A 178 -14.03 14.25 -1.09
CA THR A 178 -12.71 14.37 -1.74
C THR A 178 -12.24 15.81 -1.73
N VAL A 179 -11.00 16.06 -1.30
CA VAL A 179 -10.38 17.39 -1.23
C VAL A 179 -9.02 17.38 -1.92
N GLY A 180 -8.76 18.38 -2.74
CA GLY A 180 -7.48 18.54 -3.43
C GLY A 180 -7.62 18.97 -4.88
N THR A 181 -6.72 18.48 -5.74
CA THR A 181 -6.70 18.78 -7.17
C THR A 181 -7.01 17.55 -7.99
N THR A 182 -7.27 17.72 -9.29
CA THR A 182 -7.53 16.62 -10.23
C THR A 182 -6.44 15.56 -10.14
N THR A 183 -6.85 14.28 -10.03
CA THR A 183 -5.96 13.14 -10.00
C THR A 183 -5.36 12.84 -11.37
N TYR A 184 -4.44 11.89 -11.46
CA TYR A 184 -3.71 11.55 -12.68
C TYR A 184 -4.63 11.08 -13.84
N GLY A 185 -5.72 10.37 -13.54
CA GLY A 185 -6.66 9.85 -14.55
C GLY A 185 -6.22 8.54 -15.21
N LYS A 186 -5.54 7.64 -14.47
CA LYS A 186 -5.12 6.34 -15.00
C LYS A 186 -6.25 5.32 -14.96
N GLY A 187 -7.09 5.30 -15.98
CA GLY A 187 -8.23 4.38 -16.12
C GLY A 187 -7.90 3.00 -16.71
N LYS A 188 -6.63 2.68 -17.03
CA LYS A 188 -6.22 1.42 -17.66
C LYS A 188 -5.63 0.45 -16.65
N VAL A 189 -6.10 -0.81 -16.69
CA VAL A 189 -5.53 -1.93 -15.95
C VAL A 189 -4.53 -2.66 -16.84
N GLN A 190 -3.32 -2.87 -16.32
CA GLN A 190 -2.23 -3.51 -17.02
C GLN A 190 -1.77 -4.76 -16.29
N GLN A 191 -1.40 -5.77 -17.05
CA GLN A 191 -0.77 -7.00 -16.55
C GLN A 191 0.62 -7.16 -17.15
N THR A 192 1.50 -7.83 -16.41
CA THR A 192 2.83 -8.20 -16.88
C THR A 192 2.89 -9.72 -16.97
N LYS A 193 3.33 -10.23 -18.13
CA LYS A 193 3.55 -11.65 -18.37
C LYS A 193 5.00 -11.90 -18.68
N LYS A 194 5.61 -12.85 -17.98
CA LYS A 194 6.95 -13.35 -18.29
C LYS A 194 6.85 -14.34 -19.45
N LEU A 195 7.70 -14.16 -20.46
CA LEU A 195 7.83 -15.04 -21.62
C LEU A 195 8.84 -16.17 -21.35
N SER A 196 8.90 -17.15 -22.25
CA SER A 196 9.80 -18.31 -22.15
C SER A 196 11.28 -17.96 -22.19
N ASP A 197 11.64 -16.87 -22.86
CA ASP A 197 13.00 -16.34 -22.95
C ASP A 197 13.40 -15.47 -21.73
N GLY A 198 12.50 -15.31 -20.74
CA GLY A 198 12.71 -14.49 -19.56
C GLY A 198 12.33 -13.02 -19.70
N SER A 199 11.99 -12.56 -20.91
CA SER A 199 11.51 -11.20 -21.15
C SER A 199 10.13 -10.97 -20.54
N LEU A 200 9.76 -9.69 -20.33
CA LEU A 200 8.49 -9.29 -19.73
C LEU A 200 7.69 -8.47 -20.74
N VAL A 201 6.44 -8.87 -20.96
CA VAL A 201 5.46 -8.10 -21.73
C VAL A 201 4.46 -7.49 -20.80
N LYS A 202 4.31 -6.16 -20.86
CA LYS A 202 3.29 -5.39 -20.16
C LYS A 202 2.22 -4.95 -21.14
N TYR A 203 0.96 -5.31 -20.88
CA TYR A 203 -0.15 -5.02 -21.79
C TYR A 203 -1.41 -4.62 -21.03
N THR A 204 -2.27 -3.82 -21.66
CA THR A 204 -3.55 -3.38 -21.11
C THR A 204 -4.61 -4.46 -21.31
N THR A 205 -5.28 -4.85 -20.23
CA THR A 205 -6.33 -5.88 -20.24
C THR A 205 -7.73 -5.32 -20.08
N SER A 206 -7.88 -4.20 -19.42
CA SER A 206 -9.18 -3.64 -19.06
C SER A 206 -9.11 -2.15 -18.80
N ARG A 207 -10.28 -1.51 -18.78
CA ARG A 207 -10.49 -0.19 -18.16
C ARG A 207 -11.25 -0.40 -16.86
N TRP A 208 -10.87 0.33 -15.81
CA TRP A 208 -11.67 0.33 -14.59
C TRP A 208 -12.70 1.48 -14.63
N LEU A 209 -13.81 1.25 -13.97
CA LEU A 209 -14.97 2.14 -13.86
C LEU A 209 -15.35 2.28 -12.39
N THR A 210 -15.93 3.39 -12.02
CA THR A 210 -16.58 3.64 -10.72
C THR A 210 -18.06 3.39 -10.82
#